data_cf5772028d1ad4fa073d2224c6a762a5
#
_entry.id   cf5772028d1ad4fa073d2224c6a762a5
#
_cell.length_a   1.000
_cell.length_b   1.000
_cell.length_c   1.000
_cell.angle_alpha   90.00
_cell.angle_beta   90.00
_cell.angle_gamma   90.00
#
_symmetry.space_group_name_H-M   'P 1'
#
loop_
_entity.id
_entity.type
_entity.pdbx_description
1 polymer ?
#
loop_
_entity_poly.entity_id
_entity_poly.type
_entity_poly.pdbx_seq_one_letter_code
_entity_poly.pdbx_strand_id
1 'polypeptide(L)'
;VRTESSTGGFGNVVRALSIRNYRIYTIGNATSLIGVWLQRVTVGWLAWQLTHSGTWLGVVAFADLAPVVFLSPIAGALADRRDRIWVIRMTQGVSIGQALLLALLTYTGVITIWPLFLLTLVLGAANAVAQPARLALIPSLVDRECVPSAVAINSIVFNNARFVGPAVAGVAIAHGSVTLSFALNALAYIAFSLCLTRLDLPTEGNAGRGGRHRMLSETLEGYLYAMRHPGIGPMLGMFALSSVICRGFIEMLPGFADSVFHRGPQGLAWMVATAGLGAMVGGTWMVWRSGIEGLTDLLVLHMLLLSLALLAFTATTEFWIALPCLFVAGAGLVVTGVSAQTLVQSSVDPRMRGRIMGLYGMIFRGGPALNSLLIGLLSSQLGLRLPLAGGAALAVLLWAWGRWHRSALAAALETVPQGAPAD
;
A
#
# COMPACT_ATOMS: atom_id res chain seq x y z
N VAL A 1 7.02 43.78 -15.32
CA VAL A 1 6.57 42.53 -15.96
C VAL A 1 7.79 41.62 -15.98
N ARG A 2 7.98 40.81 -14.95
CA ARG A 2 8.97 39.73 -14.97
C ARG A 2 8.30 38.50 -15.57
N THR A 3 8.74 38.12 -16.74
CA THR A 3 8.45 36.82 -17.33
C THR A 3 8.91 35.72 -16.38
N GLU A 4 7.97 35.14 -15.62
CA GLU A 4 8.20 33.89 -14.90
C GLU A 4 8.46 32.80 -15.94
N SER A 5 9.74 32.46 -16.07
CA SER A 5 10.14 31.24 -16.76
C SER A 5 9.50 30.06 -16.03
N SER A 6 8.62 29.35 -16.71
CA SER A 6 8.11 28.05 -16.30
C SER A 6 9.33 27.11 -16.19
N THR A 7 9.95 27.08 -15.01
CA THR A 7 10.92 26.02 -14.69
C THR A 7 10.12 24.74 -14.66
N GLY A 8 10.27 23.92 -15.70
CA GLY A 8 9.54 22.66 -15.89
C GLY A 8 9.59 21.81 -14.62
N GLY A 9 8.65 20.89 -14.46
CA GLY A 9 8.46 20.07 -13.25
C GLY A 9 9.74 19.45 -12.66
N PHE A 10 10.79 19.25 -13.47
CA PHE A 10 12.09 18.80 -13.05
C PHE A 10 12.85 19.83 -12.17
N GLY A 11 12.75 21.14 -12.49
CA GLY A 11 13.37 22.21 -11.66
C GLY A 11 12.80 22.26 -10.26
N ASN A 12 11.48 22.06 -10.09
CA ASN A 12 10.84 22.03 -8.78
C ASN A 12 11.18 20.77 -7.97
N VAL A 13 11.45 19.64 -8.64
CA VAL A 13 11.95 18.41 -8.00
C VAL A 13 13.36 18.66 -7.41
N VAL A 14 14.27 19.23 -8.19
CA VAL A 14 15.62 19.58 -7.73
C VAL A 14 15.56 20.60 -6.60
N ARG A 15 14.71 21.64 -6.71
CA ARG A 15 14.50 22.65 -5.68
C ARG A 15 13.96 22.03 -4.38
N ALA A 16 12.99 21.13 -4.45
CA ALA A 16 12.48 20.44 -3.27
C ALA A 16 13.57 19.63 -2.55
N LEU A 17 14.41 18.89 -3.29
CA LEU A 17 15.51 18.11 -2.74
C LEU A 17 16.68 18.97 -2.25
N SER A 18 16.81 20.24 -2.68
CA SER A 18 17.81 21.16 -2.18
C SER A 18 17.47 21.66 -0.76
N ILE A 19 16.19 21.64 -0.36
CA ILE A 19 15.75 22.02 0.98
C ILE A 19 16.27 21.00 2.00
N ARG A 20 17.13 21.43 2.92
CA ARG A 20 17.84 20.57 3.88
C ARG A 20 16.90 19.65 4.67
N ASN A 21 15.84 20.22 5.26
CA ASN A 21 14.88 19.46 6.07
C ASN A 21 14.16 18.39 5.24
N TYR A 22 13.69 18.75 4.05
CA TYR A 22 13.00 17.80 3.16
C TYR A 22 13.94 16.68 2.69
N ARG A 23 15.19 17.00 2.34
CA ARG A 23 16.20 15.99 1.94
C ARG A 23 16.49 15.00 3.06
N ILE A 24 16.73 15.49 4.30
CA ILE A 24 16.98 14.64 5.47
C ILE A 24 15.78 13.72 5.73
N TYR A 25 14.56 14.28 5.71
CA TYR A 25 13.33 13.51 5.88
C TYR A 25 13.18 12.45 4.80
N THR A 26 13.37 12.80 3.53
CA THR A 26 13.17 11.91 2.39
C THR A 26 14.13 10.72 2.43
N ILE A 27 15.42 10.95 2.76
CA ILE A 27 16.41 9.88 2.90
C ILE A 27 16.03 8.95 4.05
N GLY A 28 15.72 9.49 5.22
CA GLY A 28 15.31 8.67 6.38
C GLY A 28 14.01 7.93 6.14
N ASN A 29 13.02 8.58 5.53
CA ASN A 29 11.74 7.94 5.19
C ASN A 29 11.90 6.83 4.14
N ALA A 30 12.76 7.02 3.14
CA ALA A 30 13.08 6.00 2.14
C ALA A 30 13.69 4.75 2.79
N THR A 31 14.67 4.94 3.67
CA THR A 31 15.31 3.85 4.41
C THR A 31 14.29 3.09 5.28
N SER A 32 13.43 3.83 6.02
CA SER A 32 12.36 3.25 6.84
C SER A 32 11.34 2.48 6.00
N LEU A 33 10.94 2.99 4.83
CA LEU A 33 9.98 2.32 3.96
C LEU A 33 10.56 1.03 3.36
N ILE A 34 11.84 1.03 2.97
CA ILE A 34 12.53 -0.20 2.55
C ILE A 34 12.48 -1.23 3.67
N GLY A 35 12.75 -0.82 4.91
CA GLY A 35 12.66 -1.68 6.08
C GLY A 35 11.25 -2.26 6.31
N VAL A 36 10.20 -1.45 6.15
CA VAL A 36 8.81 -1.91 6.25
C VAL A 36 8.50 -3.03 5.26
N TRP A 37 8.88 -2.86 3.99
CA TRP A 37 8.63 -3.87 2.95
C TRP A 37 9.52 -5.10 3.11
N LEU A 38 10.77 -4.92 3.55
CA LEU A 38 11.67 -6.02 3.93
C LEU A 38 11.05 -6.86 5.05
N GLN A 39 10.60 -6.21 6.14
CA GLN A 39 10.01 -6.92 7.26
C GLN A 39 8.74 -7.66 6.87
N ARG A 40 7.90 -7.08 6.02
CA ARG A 40 6.64 -7.72 5.58
C ARG A 40 6.89 -9.08 4.91
N VAL A 41 7.86 -9.15 4.00
CA VAL A 41 8.26 -10.42 3.35
C VAL A 41 8.85 -11.38 4.36
N THR A 42 9.72 -10.89 5.24
CA THR A 42 10.39 -11.71 6.27
C THR A 42 9.39 -12.31 7.26
N VAL A 43 8.40 -11.52 7.70
CA VAL A 43 7.32 -11.97 8.61
C VAL A 43 6.48 -13.05 7.93
N GLY A 44 6.09 -12.84 6.67
CA GLY A 44 5.35 -13.85 5.90
C GLY A 44 6.14 -15.15 5.75
N TRP A 45 7.43 -15.06 5.42
CA TRP A 45 8.30 -16.22 5.33
C TRP A 45 8.45 -16.95 6.67
N LEU A 46 8.70 -16.22 7.76
CA LEU A 46 8.83 -16.80 9.09
C LEU A 46 7.52 -17.45 9.57
N ALA A 47 6.37 -16.82 9.31
CA ALA A 47 5.07 -17.41 9.62
C ALA A 47 4.87 -18.75 8.90
N TRP A 48 5.28 -18.83 7.63
CA TRP A 48 5.26 -20.07 6.87
C TRP A 48 6.21 -21.12 7.46
N GLN A 49 7.48 -20.77 7.75
CA GLN A 49 8.47 -21.69 8.32
C GLN A 49 8.01 -22.26 9.67
N LEU A 50 7.35 -21.45 10.51
CA LEU A 50 6.90 -21.89 11.84
C LEU A 50 5.67 -22.80 11.79
N THR A 51 4.84 -22.71 10.75
CA THR A 51 3.51 -23.33 10.78
C THR A 51 3.16 -24.17 9.56
N HIS A 52 3.83 -23.95 8.43
CA HIS A 52 3.48 -24.51 7.10
C HIS A 52 1.98 -24.39 6.79
N SER A 53 1.36 -23.31 7.27
CA SER A 53 -0.08 -23.06 7.21
C SER A 53 -0.43 -21.77 6.47
N GLY A 54 -1.22 -21.89 5.41
CA GLY A 54 -1.79 -20.73 4.73
C GLY A 54 -2.73 -19.91 5.63
N THR A 55 -3.39 -20.55 6.60
CA THR A 55 -4.20 -19.85 7.61
C THR A 55 -3.37 -18.85 8.39
N TRP A 56 -2.19 -19.25 8.87
CA TRP A 56 -1.32 -18.35 9.60
C TRP A 56 -0.71 -17.26 8.73
N LEU A 57 -0.43 -17.53 7.46
CA LEU A 57 -0.08 -16.46 6.50
C LEU A 57 -1.19 -15.40 6.42
N GLY A 58 -2.43 -15.83 6.27
CA GLY A 58 -3.58 -14.93 6.22
C GLY A 58 -3.81 -14.16 7.52
N VAL A 59 -3.71 -14.82 8.68
CA VAL A 59 -3.89 -14.22 10.01
C VAL A 59 -2.81 -13.18 10.31
N VAL A 60 -1.56 -13.47 9.99
CA VAL A 60 -0.43 -12.54 10.21
C VAL A 60 -0.53 -11.35 9.23
N ALA A 61 -0.89 -11.58 7.98
CA ALA A 61 -1.14 -10.50 7.02
C ALA A 61 -2.32 -9.62 7.45
N PHE A 62 -3.38 -10.21 7.97
CA PHE A 62 -4.51 -9.47 8.55
C PHE A 62 -4.07 -8.63 9.74
N ALA A 63 -3.22 -9.17 10.63
CA ALA A 63 -2.68 -8.42 11.78
C ALA A 63 -1.86 -7.19 11.38
N ASP A 64 -1.12 -7.23 10.26
CA ASP A 64 -0.38 -6.09 9.72
C ASP A 64 -1.32 -5.00 9.15
N LEU A 65 -2.36 -5.39 8.45
CA LEU A 65 -3.21 -4.50 7.66
C LEU A 65 -4.48 -4.01 8.38
N ALA A 66 -5.09 -4.86 9.21
CA ALA A 66 -6.37 -4.56 9.86
C ALA A 66 -6.32 -3.35 10.80
N PRO A 67 -5.24 -3.12 11.59
CA PRO A 67 -5.17 -1.95 12.45
C PRO A 67 -5.36 -0.64 11.70
N VAL A 68 -4.91 -0.55 10.44
CA VAL A 68 -5.08 0.65 9.63
C VAL A 68 -6.56 0.98 9.42
N VAL A 69 -7.40 -0.03 9.18
CA VAL A 69 -8.84 0.16 8.95
C VAL A 69 -9.53 0.65 10.23
N PHE A 70 -9.22 0.03 11.37
CA PHE A 70 -9.89 0.33 12.65
C PHE A 70 -9.33 1.57 13.35
N LEU A 71 -8.03 1.82 13.22
CA LEU A 71 -7.36 2.92 13.92
C LEU A 71 -7.26 4.21 13.09
N SER A 72 -7.48 4.18 11.75
CA SER A 72 -7.38 5.37 10.90
C SER A 72 -8.19 6.57 11.41
N PRO A 73 -9.44 6.42 11.89
CA PRO A 73 -10.20 7.56 12.42
C PRO A 73 -9.55 8.15 13.67
N ILE A 74 -9.05 7.29 14.57
CA ILE A 74 -8.38 7.70 15.80
C ILE A 74 -7.03 8.32 15.49
N ALA A 75 -6.29 7.74 14.55
CA ALA A 75 -4.98 8.19 14.09
C ALA A 75 -5.03 9.60 13.47
N GLY A 76 -6.05 9.86 12.64
CA GLY A 76 -6.29 11.19 12.09
C GLY A 76 -6.52 12.23 13.20
N ALA A 77 -7.42 11.94 14.14
CA ALA A 77 -7.68 12.82 15.27
C ALA A 77 -6.46 13.06 16.18
N LEU A 78 -5.60 12.06 16.33
CA LEU A 78 -4.35 12.18 17.09
C LEU A 78 -3.34 13.06 16.35
N ALA A 79 -3.18 12.88 15.03
CA ALA A 79 -2.30 13.67 14.18
C ALA A 79 -2.71 15.16 14.13
N ASP A 80 -4.01 15.46 14.28
CA ASP A 80 -4.53 16.82 14.33
C ASP A 80 -4.35 17.49 15.69
N ARG A 81 -4.26 16.71 16.79
CA ARG A 81 -4.19 17.23 18.18
C ARG A 81 -2.80 17.26 18.77
N ARG A 82 -1.88 16.49 18.23
CA ARG A 82 -0.50 16.38 18.73
C ARG A 82 0.48 16.86 17.67
N ASP A 83 1.67 17.23 18.12
CA ASP A 83 2.77 17.51 17.20
C ASP A 83 3.05 16.29 16.31
N ARG A 84 3.03 16.51 15.00
CA ARG A 84 3.24 15.49 13.96
C ARG A 84 4.57 14.77 14.14
N ILE A 85 5.64 15.52 14.48
CA ILE A 85 6.98 14.95 14.71
C ILE A 85 6.95 14.06 15.95
N TRP A 86 6.30 14.50 17.02
CA TRP A 86 6.15 13.70 18.24
C TRP A 86 5.44 12.37 17.94
N VAL A 87 4.33 12.38 17.18
CA VAL A 87 3.60 11.16 16.79
C VAL A 87 4.51 10.24 15.99
N ILE A 88 5.25 10.78 15.01
CA ILE A 88 6.15 9.98 14.19
C ILE A 88 7.29 9.40 15.05
N ARG A 89 7.88 10.15 15.96
CA ARG A 89 8.95 9.66 16.86
C ARG A 89 8.47 8.58 17.79
N MET A 90 7.29 8.73 18.38
CA MET A 90 6.69 7.70 19.25
C MET A 90 6.44 6.39 18.51
N THR A 91 5.78 6.47 17.36
CA THR A 91 5.51 5.29 16.53
C THR A 91 6.80 4.65 16.00
N GLN A 92 7.81 5.47 15.71
CA GLN A 92 9.13 4.99 15.30
C GLN A 92 9.85 4.25 16.44
N GLY A 93 9.75 4.75 17.68
CA GLY A 93 10.27 4.05 18.87
C GLY A 93 9.63 2.67 19.06
N VAL A 94 8.30 2.59 18.91
CA VAL A 94 7.58 1.31 18.95
C VAL A 94 8.07 0.37 17.84
N SER A 95 8.24 0.87 16.61
CA SER A 95 8.72 0.07 15.48
C SER A 95 10.15 -0.44 15.69
N ILE A 96 11.03 0.39 16.27
CA ILE A 96 12.41 -0.04 16.63
C ILE A 96 12.37 -1.16 17.68
N GLY A 97 11.63 -0.94 18.77
CA GLY A 97 11.51 -1.94 19.84
C GLY A 97 10.96 -3.28 19.33
N GLN A 98 9.92 -3.21 18.48
CA GLN A 98 9.31 -4.39 17.85
C GLN A 98 10.30 -5.12 16.94
N ALA A 99 11.04 -4.41 16.08
CA ALA A 99 12.00 -5.03 15.16
C ALA A 99 13.21 -5.65 15.91
N LEU A 100 13.71 -4.97 16.96
CA LEU A 100 14.76 -5.50 17.82
C LEU A 100 14.30 -6.75 18.58
N LEU A 101 13.06 -6.74 19.08
CA LEU A 101 12.51 -7.89 19.78
C LEU A 101 12.33 -9.09 18.84
N LEU A 102 11.87 -8.88 17.58
CA LEU A 102 11.84 -9.94 16.58
C LEU A 102 13.24 -10.46 16.25
N ALA A 103 14.22 -9.58 16.08
CA ALA A 103 15.60 -9.97 15.84
C ALA A 103 16.15 -10.82 17.01
N LEU A 104 15.88 -10.41 18.25
CA LEU A 104 16.31 -11.14 19.44
C LEU A 104 15.64 -12.52 19.56
N LEU A 105 14.31 -12.58 19.41
CA LEU A 105 13.55 -13.83 19.51
C LEU A 105 13.93 -14.83 18.39
N THR A 106 14.23 -14.34 17.19
CA THR A 106 14.71 -15.19 16.10
C THR A 106 16.16 -15.62 16.29
N TYR A 107 17.02 -14.75 16.83
CA TYR A 107 18.41 -15.08 17.15
C TYR A 107 18.52 -16.16 18.23
N THR A 108 17.71 -16.04 19.28
CA THR A 108 17.67 -17.02 20.39
C THR A 108 16.93 -18.31 20.04
N GLY A 109 16.25 -18.36 18.89
CA GLY A 109 15.49 -19.53 18.45
C GLY A 109 14.19 -19.80 19.23
N VAL A 110 13.77 -18.87 20.11
CA VAL A 110 12.53 -19.03 20.92
C VAL A 110 11.29 -18.44 20.26
N ILE A 111 11.40 -17.91 19.04
CA ILE A 111 10.28 -17.34 18.32
C ILE A 111 9.22 -18.41 18.03
N THR A 112 7.97 -18.07 18.29
CA THR A 112 6.80 -18.86 17.93
C THR A 112 5.79 -18.00 17.19
N ILE A 113 4.73 -18.62 16.69
CA ILE A 113 3.74 -17.89 15.86
C ILE A 113 3.00 -16.80 16.64
N TRP A 114 2.74 -16.98 17.93
CA TRP A 114 2.01 -16.02 18.75
C TRP A 114 2.78 -14.71 19.00
N PRO A 115 4.05 -14.71 19.45
CA PRO A 115 4.88 -13.51 19.49
C PRO A 115 4.99 -12.83 18.12
N LEU A 116 5.17 -13.60 17.02
CA LEU A 116 5.22 -13.05 15.67
C LEU A 116 3.92 -12.30 15.32
N PHE A 117 2.75 -12.91 15.58
CA PHE A 117 1.44 -12.32 15.37
C PHE A 117 1.26 -11.03 16.18
N LEU A 118 1.53 -11.08 17.49
CA LEU A 118 1.35 -9.93 18.39
C LEU A 118 2.27 -8.75 17.99
N LEU A 119 3.53 -9.03 17.69
CA LEU A 119 4.50 -8.01 17.28
C LEU A 119 4.14 -7.44 15.90
N THR A 120 3.58 -8.24 14.99
CA THR A 120 3.08 -7.76 13.70
C THR A 120 1.85 -6.86 13.89
N LEU A 121 0.94 -7.21 14.77
CA LEU A 121 -0.23 -6.40 15.13
C LEU A 121 0.18 -5.04 15.72
N VAL A 122 1.19 -5.04 16.61
CA VAL A 122 1.75 -3.80 17.20
C VAL A 122 2.36 -2.91 16.11
N LEU A 123 3.10 -3.49 15.16
CA LEU A 123 3.66 -2.73 14.04
C LEU A 123 2.55 -2.17 13.13
N GLY A 124 1.54 -2.98 12.81
CA GLY A 124 0.37 -2.54 12.03
C GLY A 124 -0.33 -1.34 12.70
N ALA A 125 -0.51 -1.38 14.02
CA ALA A 125 -1.08 -0.29 14.79
C ALA A 125 -0.18 0.97 14.79
N ALA A 126 1.14 0.81 14.95
CA ALA A 126 2.08 1.91 14.87
C ALA A 126 2.07 2.56 13.49
N ASN A 127 2.04 1.77 12.42
CA ASN A 127 1.95 2.26 11.04
C ASN A 127 0.62 2.98 10.76
N ALA A 128 -0.49 2.48 11.30
CA ALA A 128 -1.81 3.13 11.19
C ALA A 128 -1.80 4.55 11.76
N VAL A 129 -1.13 4.73 12.90
CA VAL A 129 -1.01 6.03 13.59
C VAL A 129 0.03 6.94 12.90
N ALA A 130 1.14 6.40 12.42
CA ALA A 130 2.22 7.16 11.80
C ALA A 130 1.83 7.74 10.43
N GLN A 131 1.03 7.02 9.64
CA GLN A 131 0.75 7.35 8.24
C GLN A 131 0.13 8.76 8.04
N PRO A 132 -0.95 9.14 8.74
CA PRO A 132 -1.52 10.49 8.61
C PRO A 132 -0.52 11.58 8.99
N ALA A 133 0.23 11.39 10.07
CA ALA A 133 1.24 12.34 10.53
C ALA A 133 2.39 12.54 9.51
N ARG A 134 2.87 11.44 8.88
CA ARG A 134 3.88 11.50 7.83
C ARG A 134 3.40 12.26 6.60
N LEU A 135 2.17 12.01 6.14
CA LEU A 135 1.60 12.72 4.98
C LEU A 135 1.37 14.20 5.29
N ALA A 136 0.90 14.52 6.49
CA ALA A 136 0.67 15.90 6.92
C ALA A 136 1.97 16.69 7.15
N LEU A 137 3.11 16.01 7.40
CA LEU A 137 4.40 16.63 7.59
C LEU A 137 5.02 17.13 6.28
N ILE A 138 4.79 16.47 5.14
CA ILE A 138 5.43 16.79 3.86
C ILE A 138 5.26 18.27 3.45
N PRO A 139 4.06 18.86 3.47
CA PRO A 139 3.88 20.28 3.10
C PRO A 139 4.61 21.26 4.01
N SER A 140 4.88 20.91 5.28
CA SER A 140 5.61 21.79 6.21
C SER A 140 7.14 21.71 6.06
N LEU A 141 7.64 20.79 5.23
CA LEU A 141 9.07 20.62 4.96
C LEU A 141 9.56 21.39 3.74
N VAL A 142 8.65 21.94 2.91
CA VAL A 142 8.95 22.60 1.64
C VAL A 142 8.12 23.86 1.45
N ASP A 143 8.58 24.76 0.58
CA ASP A 143 7.80 25.93 0.16
C ASP A 143 6.52 25.49 -0.59
N ARG A 144 5.47 26.30 -0.53
CA ARG A 144 4.16 25.99 -1.16
C ARG A 144 4.27 25.60 -2.63
N GLU A 145 5.15 26.24 -3.38
CA GLU A 145 5.41 25.98 -4.80
C GLU A 145 5.99 24.57 -5.04
N CYS A 146 6.75 24.05 -4.07
CA CYS A 146 7.40 22.73 -4.14
C CYS A 146 6.54 21.58 -3.60
N VAL A 147 5.37 21.84 -2.98
CA VAL A 147 4.51 20.80 -2.39
C VAL A 147 4.10 19.72 -3.40
N PRO A 148 3.65 20.04 -4.62
CA PRO A 148 3.30 18.99 -5.59
C PRO A 148 4.49 18.08 -5.93
N SER A 149 5.69 18.67 -6.09
CA SER A 149 6.91 17.91 -6.36
C SER A 149 7.34 17.04 -5.19
N ALA A 150 7.22 17.55 -3.96
CA ALA A 150 7.50 16.80 -2.74
C ALA A 150 6.56 15.58 -2.58
N VAL A 151 5.27 15.75 -2.85
CA VAL A 151 4.30 14.64 -2.84
C VAL A 151 4.64 13.61 -3.92
N ALA A 152 5.02 14.05 -5.12
CA ALA A 152 5.45 13.16 -6.20
C ALA A 152 6.70 12.35 -5.82
N ILE A 153 7.73 13.00 -5.25
CA ILE A 153 8.94 12.34 -4.76
C ILE A 153 8.59 11.30 -3.69
N ASN A 154 7.73 11.64 -2.73
CA ASN A 154 7.30 10.70 -1.70
C ASN A 154 6.59 9.47 -2.29
N SER A 155 5.79 9.66 -3.33
CA SER A 155 5.14 8.56 -4.05
C SER A 155 6.16 7.67 -4.78
N ILE A 156 7.19 8.26 -5.40
CA ILE A 156 8.29 7.53 -6.03
C ILE A 156 9.07 6.72 -4.99
N VAL A 157 9.41 7.35 -3.86
CA VAL A 157 10.11 6.68 -2.75
C VAL A 157 9.30 5.50 -2.21
N PHE A 158 8.00 5.67 -2.02
CA PHE A 158 7.11 4.60 -1.56
C PHE A 158 7.08 3.41 -2.53
N ASN A 159 6.93 3.68 -3.83
CA ASN A 159 6.88 2.63 -4.84
C ASN A 159 8.23 1.93 -5.03
N ASN A 160 9.35 2.67 -4.98
CA ASN A 160 10.68 2.08 -5.03
C ASN A 160 10.97 1.20 -3.81
N ALA A 161 10.57 1.63 -2.61
CA ALA A 161 10.73 0.83 -1.40
C ALA A 161 9.94 -0.49 -1.47
N ARG A 162 8.77 -0.48 -2.11
CA ARG A 162 7.95 -1.68 -2.36
C ARG A 162 8.65 -2.72 -3.24
N PHE A 163 9.58 -2.30 -4.10
CA PHE A 163 10.39 -3.19 -4.93
C PHE A 163 11.70 -3.57 -4.23
N VAL A 164 12.44 -2.58 -3.72
CA VAL A 164 13.78 -2.77 -3.12
C VAL A 164 13.69 -3.56 -1.81
N GLY A 165 12.70 -3.29 -0.96
CA GLY A 165 12.54 -3.97 0.34
C GLY A 165 12.46 -5.49 0.22
N PRO A 166 11.52 -6.03 -0.59
CA PRO A 166 11.45 -7.48 -0.83
C PRO A 166 12.71 -8.09 -1.45
N ALA A 167 13.40 -7.37 -2.34
CA ALA A 167 14.66 -7.84 -2.92
C ALA A 167 15.74 -7.98 -1.84
N VAL A 168 15.86 -6.98 -0.95
CA VAL A 168 16.78 -7.03 0.20
C VAL A 168 16.38 -8.16 1.15
N ALA A 169 15.07 -8.36 1.41
CA ALA A 169 14.58 -9.46 2.24
C ALA A 169 14.99 -10.81 1.66
N GLY A 170 14.78 -11.00 0.35
CA GLY A 170 15.13 -12.24 -0.34
C GLY A 170 16.62 -12.56 -0.25
N VAL A 171 17.49 -11.57 -0.46
CA VAL A 171 18.93 -11.72 -0.30
C VAL A 171 19.29 -12.06 1.15
N ALA A 172 18.76 -11.33 2.13
CA ALA A 172 19.05 -11.57 3.55
C ALA A 172 18.60 -12.95 4.01
N ILE A 173 17.41 -13.41 3.60
CA ILE A 173 16.86 -14.73 3.95
C ILE A 173 17.63 -15.83 3.23
N ALA A 174 17.99 -15.66 1.96
CA ALA A 174 18.73 -16.64 1.17
C ALA A 174 20.14 -16.89 1.70
N HIS A 175 20.78 -15.88 2.32
CA HIS A 175 22.07 -16.02 3.01
C HIS A 175 21.91 -16.52 4.46
N GLY A 176 20.76 -17.06 4.80
CA GLY A 176 20.54 -17.90 5.97
C GLY A 176 20.01 -17.19 7.22
N SER A 177 19.55 -15.93 7.14
CA SER A 177 19.17 -15.27 8.39
C SER A 177 17.91 -14.37 8.29
N VAL A 178 16.81 -14.93 8.75
CA VAL A 178 15.61 -14.16 9.11
C VAL A 178 15.95 -13.09 10.17
N THR A 179 16.82 -13.43 11.11
CA THR A 179 17.35 -12.52 12.14
C THR A 179 18.06 -11.31 11.51
N LEU A 180 18.88 -11.51 10.47
CA LEU A 180 19.56 -10.43 9.77
C LEU A 180 18.54 -9.46 9.15
N SER A 181 17.47 -9.99 8.57
CA SER A 181 16.40 -9.15 7.99
C SER A 181 15.75 -8.23 9.04
N PHE A 182 15.44 -8.75 10.23
CA PHE A 182 14.88 -7.96 11.32
C PHE A 182 15.89 -6.96 11.89
N ALA A 183 17.17 -7.33 11.99
CA ALA A 183 18.23 -6.43 12.42
C ALA A 183 18.44 -5.27 11.43
N LEU A 184 18.47 -5.55 10.12
CA LEU A 184 18.54 -4.53 9.08
C LEU A 184 17.34 -3.58 9.12
N ASN A 185 16.14 -4.10 9.37
CA ASN A 185 14.96 -3.26 9.54
C ASN A 185 15.03 -2.39 10.80
N ALA A 186 15.50 -2.93 11.93
CA ALA A 186 15.72 -2.13 13.14
C ALA A 186 16.71 -0.98 12.88
N LEU A 187 17.81 -1.25 12.16
CA LEU A 187 18.77 -0.23 11.75
C LEU A 187 18.13 0.83 10.84
N ALA A 188 17.27 0.42 9.90
CA ALA A 188 16.55 1.34 9.03
C ALA A 188 15.61 2.27 9.83
N TYR A 189 14.93 1.75 10.84
CA TYR A 189 14.09 2.54 11.73
C TYR A 189 14.92 3.47 12.62
N ILE A 190 16.06 3.01 13.15
CA ILE A 190 16.99 3.86 13.93
C ILE A 190 17.53 4.98 13.05
N ALA A 191 17.96 4.69 11.81
CA ALA A 191 18.43 5.71 10.88
C ALA A 191 17.38 6.79 10.61
N PHE A 192 16.12 6.42 10.40
CA PHE A 192 15.04 7.38 10.24
C PHE A 192 14.79 8.18 11.52
N SER A 193 14.80 7.53 12.68
CA SER A 193 14.67 8.23 13.97
C SER A 193 15.77 9.29 14.17
N LEU A 194 17.01 8.97 13.79
CA LEU A 194 18.13 9.94 13.82
C LEU A 194 17.93 11.07 12.81
N CYS A 195 17.37 10.81 11.63
CA CYS A 195 17.00 11.87 10.69
C CYS A 195 15.96 12.81 11.29
N LEU A 196 14.95 12.28 11.99
CA LEU A 196 13.91 13.11 12.63
C LEU A 196 14.44 14.02 13.74
N THR A 197 15.53 13.65 14.42
CA THR A 197 16.14 14.53 15.44
C THR A 197 16.89 15.73 14.83
N ARG A 198 17.25 15.65 13.55
CA ARG A 198 18.00 16.70 12.83
C ARG A 198 17.11 17.68 12.06
N LEU A 199 15.79 17.52 12.16
CA LEU A 199 14.83 18.42 11.53
C LEU A 199 14.65 19.66 12.40
N ASP A 200 14.95 20.82 11.84
CA ASP A 200 14.67 22.13 12.42
C ASP A 200 13.32 22.62 11.89
N LEU A 201 12.26 22.34 12.63
CA LEU A 201 10.93 22.83 12.30
C LEU A 201 10.41 23.71 13.43
N PRO A 202 9.77 24.85 13.09
CA PRO A 202 9.04 25.63 14.08
C PRO A 202 7.97 24.74 14.71
N THR A 203 7.82 24.79 16.02
CA THR A 203 6.73 24.11 16.73
C THR A 203 5.42 24.77 16.28
N GLU A 204 4.77 24.22 15.26
CA GLU A 204 3.46 24.71 14.83
C GLU A 204 2.46 24.42 15.95
N GLY A 205 1.94 25.50 16.53
CA GLY A 205 0.84 25.43 17.48
C GLY A 205 -0.38 24.75 16.83
N ASN A 206 -0.96 23.81 17.55
CA ASN A 206 -2.15 23.04 17.20
C ASN A 206 -3.28 23.88 16.58
N ALA A 207 -3.40 23.89 15.29
CA ALA A 207 -4.54 24.46 14.58
C ALA A 207 -5.41 23.32 14.00
N GLY A 208 -6.25 22.73 14.84
CA GLY A 208 -7.19 21.70 14.38
C GLY A 208 -8.25 21.37 15.42
N ARG A 209 -9.33 22.14 15.47
CA ARG A 209 -10.54 21.83 16.25
C ARG A 209 -11.46 20.88 15.45
N GLY A 210 -11.13 19.60 15.37
CA GLY A 210 -12.04 18.57 14.83
C GLY A 210 -12.65 17.72 15.95
N GLY A 211 -13.95 17.88 16.23
CA GLY A 211 -14.64 17.08 17.24
C GLY A 211 -14.88 15.63 16.79
N ARG A 212 -14.69 14.65 17.68
CA ARG A 212 -14.88 13.19 17.46
C ARG A 212 -16.29 12.83 16.95
N HIS A 213 -17.31 13.58 17.33
CA HIS A 213 -18.69 13.38 16.87
C HIS A 213 -18.91 13.69 15.39
N ARG A 214 -18.06 14.52 14.79
CA ARG A 214 -18.19 14.91 13.40
C ARG A 214 -17.63 13.87 12.42
N MET A 215 -16.66 13.04 12.84
CA MET A 215 -16.01 12.06 11.96
C MET A 215 -16.92 10.90 11.54
N LEU A 216 -17.70 10.34 12.47
CA LEU A 216 -18.64 9.25 12.13
C LEU A 216 -19.76 9.72 11.21
N SER A 217 -20.32 10.91 11.47
CA SER A 217 -21.32 11.51 10.58
C SER A 217 -20.73 11.85 9.20
N GLU A 218 -19.51 12.36 9.17
CA GLU A 218 -18.80 12.68 7.92
C GLU A 218 -18.47 11.43 7.10
N THR A 219 -18.10 10.32 7.73
CA THR A 219 -17.90 9.04 7.04
C THR A 219 -19.22 8.49 6.50
N LEU A 220 -20.29 8.57 7.26
CA LEU A 220 -21.62 8.14 6.82
C LEU A 220 -22.14 9.00 5.67
N GLU A 221 -21.96 10.32 5.73
CA GLU A 221 -22.30 11.23 4.64
C GLU A 221 -21.49 10.91 3.37
N GLY A 222 -20.19 10.61 3.49
CA GLY A 222 -19.35 10.15 2.39
C GLY A 222 -19.87 8.85 1.77
N TYR A 223 -20.25 7.88 2.60
CA TYR A 223 -20.82 6.62 2.13
C TYR A 223 -22.17 6.85 1.39
N LEU A 224 -23.08 7.63 1.96
CA LEU A 224 -24.37 7.95 1.33
C LEU A 224 -24.20 8.72 0.02
N TYR A 225 -23.25 9.66 -0.04
CA TYR A 225 -22.90 10.36 -1.26
C TYR A 225 -22.40 9.40 -2.34
N ALA A 226 -21.46 8.50 -1.99
CA ALA A 226 -20.93 7.51 -2.92
C ALA A 226 -22.06 6.62 -3.47
N MET A 227 -22.94 6.11 -2.61
CA MET A 227 -24.06 5.24 -3.02
C MET A 227 -25.08 5.93 -3.93
N ARG A 228 -25.26 7.26 -3.79
CA ARG A 228 -26.17 8.05 -4.62
C ARG A 228 -25.55 8.48 -5.95
N HIS A 229 -24.23 8.52 -6.04
CA HIS A 229 -23.55 8.95 -7.26
C HIS A 229 -23.52 7.81 -8.29
N PRO A 230 -23.99 8.02 -9.53
CA PRO A 230 -24.16 6.95 -10.53
C PRO A 230 -22.85 6.24 -10.94
N GLY A 231 -21.70 6.89 -10.80
CA GLY A 231 -20.39 6.34 -11.14
C GLY A 231 -19.56 5.94 -9.93
N ILE A 232 -19.51 6.76 -8.87
CA ILE A 232 -18.60 6.55 -7.72
C ILE A 232 -18.98 5.30 -6.92
N GLY A 233 -20.28 5.09 -6.63
CA GLY A 233 -20.76 3.93 -5.89
C GLY A 233 -20.41 2.60 -6.56
N PRO A 234 -20.85 2.38 -7.81
CA PRO A 234 -20.51 1.18 -8.56
C PRO A 234 -18.99 0.97 -8.73
N MET A 235 -18.23 2.04 -8.98
CA MET A 235 -16.76 1.99 -9.09
C MET A 235 -16.10 1.55 -7.77
N LEU A 236 -16.46 2.16 -6.65
CA LEU A 236 -15.95 1.78 -5.33
C LEU A 236 -16.38 0.37 -4.96
N GLY A 237 -17.60 -0.04 -5.29
CA GLY A 237 -18.09 -1.40 -5.08
C GLY A 237 -17.29 -2.43 -5.86
N MET A 238 -17.05 -2.18 -7.16
CA MET A 238 -16.22 -3.01 -8.02
C MET A 238 -14.78 -3.09 -7.49
N PHE A 239 -14.20 -1.96 -7.10
CA PHE A 239 -12.86 -1.90 -6.53
C PHE A 239 -12.77 -2.61 -5.18
N ALA A 240 -13.78 -2.48 -4.32
CA ALA A 240 -13.86 -3.16 -3.04
C ALA A 240 -13.91 -4.68 -3.22
N LEU A 241 -14.81 -5.16 -4.09
CA LEU A 241 -14.95 -6.57 -4.36
C LEU A 241 -13.67 -7.16 -4.99
N SER A 242 -13.09 -6.48 -6.00
CA SER A 242 -11.80 -6.86 -6.57
C SER A 242 -10.68 -6.93 -5.50
N SER A 243 -10.68 -5.99 -4.56
CA SER A 243 -9.69 -5.95 -3.48
C SER A 243 -9.85 -7.13 -2.51
N VAL A 244 -11.08 -7.53 -2.21
CA VAL A 244 -11.38 -8.66 -1.30
C VAL A 244 -11.15 -10.01 -1.96
N ILE A 245 -11.18 -10.11 -3.31
CA ILE A 245 -11.05 -11.40 -4.00
C ILE A 245 -9.69 -11.65 -4.64
N CYS A 246 -8.91 -10.61 -4.97
CA CYS A 246 -7.65 -10.78 -5.71
C CYS A 246 -6.40 -10.18 -5.07
N ARG A 247 -6.51 -9.15 -4.22
CA ARG A 247 -5.33 -8.33 -3.87
C ARG A 247 -4.43 -8.92 -2.77
N GLY A 248 -4.86 -9.98 -2.09
CA GLY A 248 -4.11 -10.66 -1.02
C GLY A 248 -3.15 -11.74 -1.49
N PHE A 249 -3.00 -11.98 -2.80
CA PHE A 249 -2.15 -13.05 -3.32
C PHE A 249 -0.68 -12.93 -2.92
N ILE A 250 -0.19 -11.69 -2.78
CA ILE A 250 1.22 -11.41 -2.40
C ILE A 250 1.55 -12.04 -1.04
N GLU A 251 0.60 -12.04 -0.12
CA GLU A 251 0.78 -12.57 1.23
C GLU A 251 0.85 -14.11 1.26
N MET A 252 0.35 -14.77 0.20
CA MET A 252 0.41 -16.23 0.07
C MET A 252 1.69 -16.72 -0.63
N LEU A 253 2.49 -15.83 -1.23
CA LEU A 253 3.69 -16.19 -1.99
C LEU A 253 4.72 -17.02 -1.18
N PRO A 254 4.91 -16.84 0.15
CA PRO A 254 5.78 -17.73 0.91
C PRO A 254 5.38 -19.20 0.82
N GLY A 255 4.09 -19.49 0.96
CA GLY A 255 3.56 -20.83 0.83
C GLY A 255 3.71 -21.38 -0.60
N PHE A 256 3.46 -20.58 -1.64
CA PHE A 256 3.68 -20.99 -3.02
C PHE A 256 5.15 -21.27 -3.32
N ALA A 257 6.07 -20.40 -2.87
CA ALA A 257 7.50 -20.57 -3.10
C ALA A 257 8.05 -21.88 -2.53
N ASP A 258 7.57 -22.26 -1.36
CA ASP A 258 8.04 -23.45 -0.63
C ASP A 258 7.28 -24.72 -1.03
N SER A 259 5.95 -24.76 -0.82
CA SER A 259 5.16 -25.99 -0.97
C SER A 259 4.73 -26.30 -2.41
N VAL A 260 4.65 -25.28 -3.28
CA VAL A 260 4.17 -25.46 -4.66
C VAL A 260 5.30 -25.54 -5.67
N PHE A 261 6.26 -24.62 -5.57
CA PHE A 261 7.40 -24.53 -6.50
C PHE A 261 8.70 -25.13 -5.95
N HIS A 262 8.76 -25.46 -4.67
CA HIS A 262 9.94 -26.06 -4.01
C HIS A 262 11.23 -25.25 -4.23
N ARG A 263 11.13 -23.91 -4.22
CA ARG A 263 12.24 -22.97 -4.43
C ARG A 263 12.65 -22.20 -3.18
N GLY A 264 11.96 -22.44 -2.06
CA GLY A 264 12.29 -21.85 -0.76
C GLY A 264 12.40 -20.31 -0.77
N PRO A 265 13.28 -19.73 0.07
CA PRO A 265 13.41 -18.27 0.20
C PRO A 265 13.86 -17.56 -1.07
N GLN A 266 14.73 -18.21 -1.88
CA GLN A 266 15.18 -17.65 -3.16
C GLN A 266 14.02 -17.54 -4.15
N GLY A 267 13.16 -18.57 -4.21
CA GLY A 267 11.93 -18.54 -5.02
C GLY A 267 11.01 -17.41 -4.59
N LEU A 268 10.81 -17.23 -3.29
CA LEU A 268 10.02 -16.12 -2.75
C LEU A 268 10.59 -14.76 -3.18
N ALA A 269 11.92 -14.58 -3.09
CA ALA A 269 12.59 -13.35 -3.51
C ALA A 269 12.32 -13.02 -4.97
N TRP A 270 12.47 -14.01 -5.88
CA TRP A 270 12.16 -13.84 -7.29
C TRP A 270 10.70 -13.51 -7.55
N MET A 271 9.77 -14.22 -6.89
CA MET A 271 8.33 -14.01 -7.06
C MET A 271 7.91 -12.60 -6.64
N VAL A 272 8.34 -12.15 -5.45
CA VAL A 272 7.98 -10.82 -4.95
C VAL A 272 8.68 -9.72 -5.73
N ALA A 273 9.96 -9.91 -6.10
CA ALA A 273 10.67 -8.95 -6.95
C ALA A 273 10.01 -8.80 -8.32
N THR A 274 9.59 -9.90 -8.94
CA THR A 274 8.93 -9.87 -10.25
C THR A 274 7.56 -9.20 -10.19
N ALA A 275 6.76 -9.50 -9.17
CA ALA A 275 5.48 -8.80 -8.93
C ALA A 275 5.71 -7.29 -8.69
N GLY A 276 6.75 -6.94 -7.91
CA GLY A 276 7.15 -5.56 -7.67
C GLY A 276 7.61 -4.83 -8.93
N LEU A 277 8.38 -5.51 -9.78
CA LEU A 277 8.83 -4.97 -11.09
C LEU A 277 7.62 -4.69 -11.99
N GLY A 278 6.66 -5.61 -12.07
CA GLY A 278 5.41 -5.40 -12.79
C GLY A 278 4.65 -4.18 -12.27
N ALA A 279 4.54 -4.05 -10.95
CA ALA A 279 3.91 -2.90 -10.31
C ALA A 279 4.62 -1.58 -10.63
N MET A 280 5.95 -1.58 -10.67
CA MET A 280 6.76 -0.41 -11.04
C MET A 280 6.55 -0.01 -12.50
N VAL A 281 6.58 -0.97 -13.43
CA VAL A 281 6.34 -0.74 -14.86
C VAL A 281 4.93 -0.20 -15.08
N GLY A 282 3.90 -0.83 -14.48
CA GLY A 282 2.51 -0.37 -14.56
C GLY A 282 2.32 1.03 -14.00
N GLY A 283 2.94 1.34 -12.86
CA GLY A 283 2.90 2.67 -12.23
C GLY A 283 3.58 3.75 -13.08
N THR A 284 4.77 3.47 -13.62
CA THR A 284 5.51 4.39 -14.50
C THR A 284 4.73 4.66 -15.78
N TRP A 285 4.16 3.60 -16.38
CA TRP A 285 3.32 3.75 -17.57
C TRP A 285 2.09 4.64 -17.31
N MET A 286 1.45 4.49 -16.15
CA MET A 286 0.33 5.36 -15.77
C MET A 286 0.73 6.85 -15.64
N VAL A 287 1.94 7.15 -15.19
CA VAL A 287 2.45 8.53 -15.14
C VAL A 287 2.62 9.11 -16.55
N TRP A 288 3.14 8.33 -17.51
CA TRP A 288 3.34 8.79 -18.88
C TRP A 288 2.03 8.98 -19.64
N ARG A 289 1.03 8.17 -19.29
CA ARG A 289 -0.25 8.21 -20.02
C ARG A 289 -1.04 9.50 -19.80
N SER A 290 -0.82 10.29 -18.81
CA SER A 290 -1.57 11.53 -18.45
C SER A 290 -3.01 11.62 -19.04
N GLY A 291 -3.97 12.12 -18.28
CA GLY A 291 -5.37 12.25 -18.71
C GLY A 291 -6.33 11.26 -18.05
N ILE A 292 -7.61 11.62 -18.06
CA ILE A 292 -8.71 10.87 -17.40
C ILE A 292 -9.44 9.99 -18.41
N GLU A 293 -9.46 10.40 -19.70
CA GLU A 293 -10.17 9.68 -20.77
C GLU A 293 -9.66 8.24 -20.92
N GLY A 294 -10.57 7.28 -20.99
CA GLY A 294 -10.29 5.86 -21.14
C GLY A 294 -9.72 5.19 -19.91
N LEU A 295 -9.68 5.83 -18.73
CA LEU A 295 -9.25 5.20 -17.48
C LEU A 295 -10.18 4.08 -17.04
N THR A 296 -11.48 4.20 -17.33
CA THR A 296 -12.46 3.14 -17.05
C THR A 296 -12.17 1.88 -17.88
N ASP A 297 -11.86 2.03 -19.16
CA ASP A 297 -11.49 0.91 -20.03
C ASP A 297 -10.20 0.25 -19.55
N LEU A 298 -9.21 1.04 -19.13
CA LEU A 298 -7.95 0.52 -18.58
C LEU A 298 -8.16 -0.23 -17.28
N LEU A 299 -8.97 0.29 -16.38
CA LEU A 299 -9.30 -0.38 -15.12
C LEU A 299 -9.93 -1.75 -15.39
N VAL A 300 -10.95 -1.78 -16.25
CA VAL A 300 -11.65 -3.01 -16.62
C VAL A 300 -10.71 -4.00 -17.30
N LEU A 301 -9.88 -3.55 -18.27
CA LEU A 301 -8.90 -4.42 -18.95
C LEU A 301 -7.89 -5.01 -17.95
N HIS A 302 -7.32 -4.18 -17.07
CA HIS A 302 -6.30 -4.66 -16.14
C HIS A 302 -6.87 -5.53 -15.01
N MET A 303 -8.16 -5.41 -14.69
CA MET A 303 -8.85 -6.40 -13.86
C MET A 303 -8.87 -7.77 -14.52
N LEU A 304 -9.16 -7.86 -15.82
CA LEU A 304 -9.11 -9.12 -16.56
C LEU A 304 -7.67 -9.68 -16.58
N LEU A 305 -6.69 -8.84 -16.96
CA LEU A 305 -5.29 -9.27 -17.02
C LEU A 305 -4.79 -9.78 -15.67
N LEU A 306 -5.11 -9.09 -14.57
CA LEU A 306 -4.81 -9.54 -13.21
C LEU A 306 -5.46 -10.91 -12.92
N SER A 307 -6.73 -11.07 -13.25
CA SER A 307 -7.48 -12.31 -12.99
C SER A 307 -6.92 -13.48 -13.80
N LEU A 308 -6.69 -13.29 -15.10
CA LEU A 308 -6.12 -14.33 -15.96
C LEU A 308 -4.68 -14.69 -15.56
N ALA A 309 -3.88 -13.71 -15.18
CA ALA A 309 -2.53 -13.93 -14.69
C ALA A 309 -2.52 -14.74 -13.38
N LEU A 310 -3.43 -14.46 -12.45
CA LEU A 310 -3.58 -15.25 -11.21
C LEU A 310 -4.12 -16.67 -11.49
N LEU A 311 -5.05 -16.84 -12.43
CA LEU A 311 -5.50 -18.18 -12.87
C LEU A 311 -4.35 -18.99 -13.47
N ALA A 312 -3.57 -18.38 -14.38
CA ALA A 312 -2.40 -19.03 -14.97
C ALA A 312 -1.33 -19.35 -13.92
N PHE A 313 -1.09 -18.42 -12.97
CA PHE A 313 -0.19 -18.63 -11.85
C PHE A 313 -0.59 -19.80 -10.97
N THR A 314 -1.87 -19.95 -10.67
CA THR A 314 -2.36 -21.07 -9.85
C THR A 314 -2.41 -22.38 -10.60
N ALA A 315 -2.53 -22.36 -11.92
CA ALA A 315 -2.58 -23.55 -12.77
C ALA A 315 -1.19 -24.13 -13.08
N THR A 316 -0.15 -23.28 -13.12
CA THR A 316 1.21 -23.74 -13.48
C THR A 316 1.91 -24.47 -12.33
N THR A 317 2.75 -25.45 -12.69
CA THR A 317 3.73 -26.09 -11.78
C THR A 317 5.15 -25.60 -12.05
N GLU A 318 5.34 -24.90 -13.18
CA GLU A 318 6.64 -24.41 -13.61
C GLU A 318 6.93 -23.03 -13.03
N PHE A 319 8.00 -22.94 -12.22
CA PHE A 319 8.42 -21.69 -11.56
C PHE A 319 8.66 -20.55 -12.54
N TRP A 320 9.32 -20.83 -13.67
CA TRP A 320 9.66 -19.80 -14.65
C TRP A 320 8.45 -19.23 -15.40
N ILE A 321 7.36 -20.00 -15.50
CA ILE A 321 6.07 -19.56 -16.04
C ILE A 321 5.31 -18.73 -14.99
N ALA A 322 5.47 -19.05 -13.71
CA ALA A 322 4.85 -18.29 -12.62
C ALA A 322 5.34 -16.84 -12.54
N LEU A 323 6.62 -16.57 -12.88
CA LEU A 323 7.19 -15.23 -12.81
C LEU A 323 6.51 -14.22 -13.77
N PRO A 324 6.39 -14.47 -15.10
CA PRO A 324 5.63 -13.56 -15.97
C PRO A 324 4.16 -13.39 -15.55
N CYS A 325 3.52 -14.43 -15.01
CA CYS A 325 2.17 -14.27 -14.44
C CYS A 325 2.16 -13.26 -13.28
N LEU A 326 3.12 -13.34 -12.37
CA LEU A 326 3.26 -12.39 -11.25
C LEU A 326 3.63 -10.98 -11.72
N PHE A 327 4.42 -10.85 -12.78
CA PHE A 327 4.71 -9.55 -13.38
C PHE A 327 3.44 -8.87 -13.88
N VAL A 328 2.62 -9.59 -14.66
CA VAL A 328 1.33 -9.09 -15.17
C VAL A 328 0.36 -8.79 -14.02
N ALA A 329 0.31 -9.66 -13.00
CA ALA A 329 -0.52 -9.45 -11.83
C ALA A 329 -0.11 -8.20 -11.05
N GLY A 330 1.19 -7.96 -10.86
CA GLY A 330 1.74 -6.78 -10.20
C GLY A 330 1.40 -5.49 -10.96
N ALA A 331 1.57 -5.48 -12.28
CA ALA A 331 1.20 -4.36 -13.14
C ALA A 331 -0.31 -4.08 -13.07
N GLY A 332 -1.13 -5.12 -13.24
CA GLY A 332 -2.60 -5.03 -13.16
C GLY A 332 -3.09 -4.48 -11.82
N LEU A 333 -2.46 -4.89 -10.73
CA LEU A 333 -2.79 -4.43 -9.38
C LEU A 333 -2.58 -2.92 -9.20
N VAL A 334 -1.47 -2.37 -9.75
CA VAL A 334 -1.18 -0.94 -9.64
C VAL A 334 -2.04 -0.13 -10.61
N VAL A 335 -2.16 -0.56 -11.86
CA VAL A 335 -2.97 0.15 -12.86
C VAL A 335 -4.42 0.23 -12.41
N THR A 336 -5.01 -0.88 -11.95
CA THR A 336 -6.39 -0.89 -11.41
C THR A 336 -6.55 0.06 -10.22
N GLY A 337 -5.60 0.06 -9.29
CA GLY A 337 -5.63 0.92 -8.11
C GLY A 337 -5.53 2.40 -8.47
N VAL A 338 -4.55 2.78 -9.31
CA VAL A 338 -4.33 4.17 -9.72
C VAL A 338 -5.51 4.68 -10.56
N SER A 339 -6.01 3.87 -11.51
CA SER A 339 -7.18 4.25 -12.32
C SER A 339 -8.42 4.49 -11.46
N ALA A 340 -8.72 3.58 -10.52
CA ALA A 340 -9.85 3.76 -9.60
C ALA A 340 -9.69 5.02 -8.73
N GLN A 341 -8.49 5.26 -8.20
CA GLN A 341 -8.19 6.44 -7.40
C GLN A 341 -8.39 7.73 -8.20
N THR A 342 -7.85 7.78 -9.41
CA THR A 342 -7.92 8.97 -10.27
C THR A 342 -9.36 9.25 -10.69
N LEU A 343 -10.10 8.24 -11.17
CA LEU A 343 -11.50 8.37 -11.55
C LEU A 343 -12.37 8.89 -10.39
N VAL A 344 -12.23 8.31 -9.21
CA VAL A 344 -12.97 8.75 -8.03
C VAL A 344 -12.56 10.17 -7.63
N GLN A 345 -11.25 10.48 -7.63
CA GLN A 345 -10.75 11.79 -7.22
C GLN A 345 -11.15 12.92 -8.15
N SER A 346 -11.27 12.66 -9.47
CA SER A 346 -11.65 13.65 -10.48
C SER A 346 -13.16 13.92 -10.52
N SER A 347 -13.98 12.90 -10.21
CA SER A 347 -15.43 12.98 -10.34
C SER A 347 -16.14 13.45 -9.07
N VAL A 348 -15.44 13.49 -7.93
CA VAL A 348 -16.02 13.82 -6.63
C VAL A 348 -16.06 15.33 -6.40
N ASP A 349 -17.17 15.84 -5.84
CA ASP A 349 -17.28 17.22 -5.38
C ASP A 349 -16.12 17.59 -4.44
N PRO A 350 -15.46 18.75 -4.63
CA PRO A 350 -14.36 19.21 -3.77
C PRO A 350 -14.65 19.12 -2.27
N ARG A 351 -15.91 19.39 -1.86
CA ARG A 351 -16.34 19.32 -0.45
C ARG A 351 -16.39 17.90 0.10
N MET A 352 -16.61 16.90 -0.75
CA MET A 352 -16.74 15.49 -0.37
C MET A 352 -15.44 14.70 -0.62
N ARG A 353 -14.45 15.31 -1.31
CA ARG A 353 -13.21 14.63 -1.74
C ARG A 353 -12.48 13.93 -0.61
N GLY A 354 -12.29 14.58 0.54
CA GLY A 354 -11.61 13.98 1.69
C GLY A 354 -12.32 12.73 2.23
N ARG A 355 -13.66 12.76 2.28
CA ARG A 355 -14.50 11.67 2.80
C ARG A 355 -14.47 10.47 1.87
N ILE A 356 -14.60 10.70 0.56
CA ILE A 356 -14.60 9.64 -0.46
C ILE A 356 -13.20 9.03 -0.61
N MET A 357 -12.14 9.84 -0.55
CA MET A 357 -10.77 9.34 -0.57
C MET A 357 -10.42 8.57 0.71
N GLY A 358 -11.03 8.92 1.84
CA GLY A 358 -10.97 8.11 3.07
C GLY A 358 -11.59 6.72 2.87
N LEU A 359 -12.77 6.65 2.26
CA LEU A 359 -13.45 5.38 1.93
C LEU A 359 -12.62 4.55 0.94
N TYR A 360 -12.07 5.18 -0.11
CA TYR A 360 -11.13 4.52 -1.03
C TYR A 360 -9.92 3.94 -0.28
N GLY A 361 -9.32 4.72 0.63
CA GLY A 361 -8.18 4.27 1.44
C GLY A 361 -8.48 3.08 2.33
N MET A 362 -9.69 3.03 2.93
CA MET A 362 -10.16 1.88 3.72
C MET A 362 -10.30 0.62 2.83
N ILE A 363 -10.89 0.75 1.65
CA ILE A 363 -11.02 -0.36 0.68
C ILE A 363 -9.63 -0.83 0.21
N PHE A 364 -8.76 0.11 -0.13
CA PHE A 364 -7.42 -0.16 -0.65
C PHE A 364 -6.55 -0.98 0.32
N ARG A 365 -6.71 -0.77 1.63
CA ARG A 365 -5.95 -1.46 2.69
C ARG A 365 -6.73 -2.59 3.34
N GLY A 366 -8.02 -2.40 3.58
CA GLY A 366 -8.88 -3.40 4.21
C GLY A 366 -9.22 -4.57 3.29
N GLY A 367 -9.36 -4.32 2.00
CA GLY A 367 -9.62 -5.37 1.02
C GLY A 367 -8.56 -6.46 1.00
N PRO A 368 -7.26 -6.13 0.84
CA PRO A 368 -6.19 -7.12 0.92
C PRO A 368 -6.10 -7.84 2.27
N ALA A 369 -6.39 -7.16 3.38
CA ALA A 369 -6.44 -7.78 4.71
C ALA A 369 -7.48 -8.88 4.78
N LEU A 370 -8.72 -8.57 4.36
CA LEU A 370 -9.81 -9.54 4.30
C LEU A 370 -9.52 -10.67 3.30
N ASN A 371 -8.99 -10.34 2.13
CA ASN A 371 -8.63 -11.35 1.12
C ASN A 371 -7.59 -12.33 1.66
N SER A 372 -6.51 -11.84 2.29
CA SER A 372 -5.46 -12.68 2.86
C SER A 372 -6.02 -13.62 3.94
N LEU A 373 -6.91 -13.11 4.80
CA LEU A 373 -7.56 -13.91 5.83
C LEU A 373 -8.48 -14.98 5.20
N LEU A 374 -9.31 -14.61 4.22
CA LEU A 374 -10.22 -15.54 3.55
C LEU A 374 -9.45 -16.64 2.80
N ILE A 375 -8.45 -16.28 1.99
CA ILE A 375 -7.62 -17.26 1.29
C ILE A 375 -6.89 -18.14 2.31
N GLY A 376 -6.33 -17.53 3.37
CA GLY A 376 -5.64 -18.26 4.42
C GLY A 376 -6.52 -19.30 5.10
N LEU A 377 -7.73 -18.94 5.52
CA LEU A 377 -8.69 -19.86 6.14
C LEU A 377 -9.11 -20.99 5.21
N LEU A 378 -9.41 -20.67 3.95
CA LEU A 378 -9.81 -21.66 2.95
C LEU A 378 -8.65 -22.58 2.56
N SER A 379 -7.41 -22.09 2.63
CA SER A 379 -6.23 -22.86 2.23
C SER A 379 -5.93 -24.06 3.14
N SER A 380 -6.41 -24.03 4.39
CA SER A 380 -6.27 -25.18 5.31
C SER A 380 -7.01 -26.43 4.86
N GLN A 381 -8.08 -26.26 4.10
CA GLN A 381 -8.93 -27.36 3.61
C GLN A 381 -8.71 -27.63 2.12
N LEU A 382 -8.50 -26.59 1.32
CA LEU A 382 -8.47 -26.66 -0.14
C LEU A 382 -7.05 -26.52 -0.73
N GLY A 383 -6.03 -26.35 0.12
CA GLY A 383 -4.68 -25.99 -0.32
C GLY A 383 -4.59 -24.54 -0.82
N LEU A 384 -3.38 -24.10 -1.15
CA LEU A 384 -3.13 -22.68 -1.52
C LEU A 384 -3.71 -22.30 -2.89
N ARG A 385 -3.74 -23.23 -3.84
CA ARG A 385 -4.10 -22.96 -5.23
C ARG A 385 -5.59 -22.68 -5.43
N LEU A 386 -6.48 -23.52 -4.87
CA LEU A 386 -7.91 -23.44 -5.14
C LEU A 386 -8.57 -22.14 -4.64
N PRO A 387 -8.30 -21.66 -3.40
CA PRO A 387 -8.88 -20.41 -2.96
C PRO A 387 -8.44 -19.19 -3.79
N LEU A 388 -7.18 -19.16 -4.19
CA LEU A 388 -6.65 -18.07 -5.03
C LEU A 388 -7.24 -18.16 -6.46
N ALA A 389 -7.33 -19.37 -7.04
CA ALA A 389 -7.96 -19.59 -8.35
C ALA A 389 -9.45 -19.23 -8.31
N GLY A 390 -10.17 -19.61 -7.25
CA GLY A 390 -11.57 -19.25 -7.05
C GLY A 390 -11.79 -17.74 -6.97
N GLY A 391 -10.94 -17.04 -6.23
CA GLY A 391 -10.94 -15.58 -6.19
C GLY A 391 -10.70 -14.97 -7.58
N ALA A 392 -9.70 -15.45 -8.30
CA ALA A 392 -9.40 -15.00 -9.66
C ALA A 392 -10.55 -15.28 -10.64
N ALA A 393 -11.20 -16.43 -10.54
CA ALA A 393 -12.38 -16.76 -11.36
C ALA A 393 -13.57 -15.83 -11.05
N LEU A 394 -13.84 -15.54 -9.77
CA LEU A 394 -14.84 -14.55 -9.38
C LEU A 394 -14.52 -13.15 -9.91
N ALA A 395 -13.23 -12.78 -9.97
CA ALA A 395 -12.82 -11.50 -10.54
C ALA A 395 -13.02 -11.42 -12.06
N VAL A 396 -12.97 -12.54 -12.79
CA VAL A 396 -13.40 -12.59 -14.21
C VAL A 396 -14.89 -12.29 -14.35
N LEU A 397 -15.73 -12.81 -13.44
CA LEU A 397 -17.16 -12.47 -13.45
C LEU A 397 -17.38 -10.97 -13.13
N LEU A 398 -16.63 -10.44 -12.18
CA LEU A 398 -16.68 -9.01 -11.85
C LEU A 398 -16.20 -8.14 -13.03
N TRP A 399 -15.16 -8.58 -13.75
CA TRP A 399 -14.74 -7.96 -15.00
C TRP A 399 -15.87 -7.95 -16.04
N ALA A 400 -16.56 -9.06 -16.25
CA ALA A 400 -17.66 -9.15 -17.21
C ALA A 400 -18.78 -8.14 -16.86
N TRP A 401 -19.10 -8.03 -15.57
CA TRP A 401 -20.03 -7.00 -15.08
C TRP A 401 -19.52 -5.58 -15.37
N GLY A 402 -18.27 -5.27 -15.05
CA GLY A 402 -17.63 -3.99 -15.32
C GLY A 402 -17.58 -3.67 -16.81
N ARG A 403 -17.32 -4.67 -17.65
CA ARG A 403 -17.30 -4.54 -19.12
C ARG A 403 -18.68 -4.22 -19.68
N TRP A 404 -19.73 -4.80 -19.12
CA TRP A 404 -21.11 -4.51 -19.50
C TRP A 404 -21.50 -3.06 -19.14
N HIS A 405 -21.12 -2.58 -17.96
CA HIS A 405 -21.47 -1.25 -17.49
C HIS A 405 -20.44 -0.16 -17.83
N ARG A 406 -19.42 -0.47 -18.62
CA ARG A 406 -18.27 0.43 -18.87
C ARG A 406 -18.68 1.79 -19.42
N SER A 407 -19.62 1.83 -20.38
CA SER A 407 -20.08 3.09 -21.02
C SER A 407 -20.79 4.01 -20.02
N ALA A 408 -21.60 3.44 -19.15
CA ALA A 408 -22.27 4.19 -18.08
C ALA A 408 -21.27 4.70 -17.04
N LEU A 409 -20.29 3.88 -16.66
CA LEU A 409 -19.23 4.26 -15.75
C LEU A 409 -18.33 5.36 -16.33
N ALA A 410 -17.91 5.22 -17.59
CA ALA A 410 -17.09 6.22 -18.28
C ALA A 410 -17.83 7.55 -18.40
N ALA A 411 -19.10 7.53 -18.83
CA ALA A 411 -19.92 8.72 -18.92
C ALA A 411 -20.10 9.43 -17.56
N ALA A 412 -20.15 8.68 -16.46
CA ALA A 412 -20.32 9.24 -15.12
C ALA A 412 -19.03 9.70 -14.45
N LEU A 413 -17.86 9.18 -14.85
CA LEU A 413 -16.58 9.38 -14.14
C LEU A 413 -15.52 10.11 -14.98
N GLU A 414 -15.58 10.05 -16.31
CA GLU A 414 -14.58 10.65 -17.19
C GLU A 414 -15.01 12.04 -17.71
N THR A 415 -16.28 12.43 -17.50
CA THR A 415 -16.73 13.80 -17.79
C THR A 415 -16.24 14.72 -16.69
N VAL A 416 -15.35 15.64 -17.03
CA VAL A 416 -14.99 16.77 -16.15
C VAL A 416 -16.28 17.56 -15.89
N PRO A 417 -16.66 17.85 -14.63
CA PRO A 417 -17.78 18.73 -14.36
C PRO A 417 -17.56 20.07 -15.07
N GLN A 418 -18.35 20.38 -16.09
CA GLN A 418 -18.38 21.69 -16.72
C GLN A 418 -18.98 22.67 -15.70
N GLY A 419 -18.15 23.35 -14.90
CA GLY A 419 -18.65 24.26 -13.89
C GLY A 419 -17.62 24.82 -12.93
N ALA A 420 -16.36 24.99 -13.34
CA ALA A 420 -15.50 25.99 -12.70
C ALA A 420 -15.27 27.12 -13.72
N PRO A 421 -15.71 28.39 -13.47
CA PRO A 421 -15.23 29.49 -14.26
C PRO A 421 -13.72 29.54 -14.17
N ALA A 422 -13.07 29.69 -15.31
CA ALA A 422 -11.67 30.06 -15.39
C ALA A 422 -11.55 31.48 -14.85
N ASP A 423 -11.11 31.63 -13.59
CA ASP A 423 -10.65 32.87 -13.00
C ASP A 423 -9.14 32.78 -12.75
#